data_cc17587ce294721451ee299b0aaa0ecc
#
_entry.id   cc17587ce294721451ee299b0aaa0ecc
#
_cell.length_a   1.000
_cell.length_b   1.000
_cell.length_c   1.000
_cell.angle_alpha   90.00
_cell.angle_beta   90.00
_cell.angle_gamma   90.00
#
_symmetry.space_group_name_H-M   'P 1'
#
loop_
_entity.id
_entity.type
_entity.pdbx_description
1 polymer ?
#
loop_
_entity_poly.entity_id
_entity_poly.type
_entity_poly.pdbx_seq_one_letter_code
_entity_poly.pdbx_strand_id
1 'polypeptide(L)'
;GTITDSLSSLKKHVFEDKRFSMDEMLKAMADNFAGAEVMRQTILNRTPFFGNDDPYADQIAVRVFDDLYDAIEGKPNTKGECFHLNMLSTTCHVYFGKVMGATPNGRLAGRAISDGTSPSHGADTHGPSAVVKSLGKLDQVKSGGTLLNQRFLPSLLRREEDISKLASLIRSYFALGGHHIQFNIVDTETLYAAQKCPEDYRDLLVRVAGYSDYFNDMNADLQADVIARTEQETF
;
A
#
# COMPACT_ATOMS: atom_id res chain seq x y z
N GLY A 1 1.61 -4.35 2.53
CA GLY A 1 0.15 -4.42 2.21
C GLY A 1 -0.18 -5.68 1.41
N THR A 2 0.32 -5.82 0.20
CA THR A 2 -0.09 -6.92 -0.71
C THR A 2 0.07 -8.33 -0.11
N ILE A 3 1.17 -8.62 0.59
CA ILE A 3 1.36 -9.94 1.21
C ILE A 3 0.39 -10.14 2.38
N THR A 4 0.23 -9.14 3.23
CA THR A 4 -0.71 -9.17 4.36
C THR A 4 -2.13 -9.44 3.88
N ASP A 5 -2.58 -8.69 2.90
CA ASP A 5 -3.93 -8.80 2.32
C ASP A 5 -4.15 -10.14 1.62
N SER A 6 -3.11 -10.66 0.96
CA SER A 6 -3.16 -11.98 0.34
C SER A 6 -3.32 -13.09 1.38
N LEU A 7 -2.57 -13.03 2.48
CA LEU A 7 -2.69 -13.99 3.58
C LEU A 7 -4.02 -13.83 4.32
N SER A 8 -4.50 -12.61 4.52
CA SER A 8 -5.83 -12.33 5.10
C SER A 8 -6.93 -12.96 4.24
N SER A 9 -6.86 -12.78 2.92
CA SER A 9 -7.81 -13.36 1.97
C SER A 9 -7.82 -14.89 2.02
N LEU A 10 -6.64 -15.52 1.94
CA LEU A 10 -6.52 -16.97 2.02
C LEU A 10 -7.06 -17.50 3.35
N LYS A 11 -6.62 -16.92 4.47
CA LYS A 11 -7.08 -17.31 5.81
C LYS A 11 -8.61 -17.25 5.90
N LYS A 12 -9.20 -16.12 5.49
CA LYS A 12 -10.64 -15.92 5.60
C LYS A 12 -11.43 -16.81 4.66
N HIS A 13 -11.15 -16.76 3.37
CA HIS A 13 -12.04 -17.35 2.37
C HIS A 13 -11.76 -18.82 2.07
N VAL A 14 -10.49 -19.27 2.22
CA VAL A 14 -10.11 -20.66 1.95
C VAL A 14 -10.13 -21.49 3.22
N PHE A 15 -9.53 -21.01 4.30
CA PHE A 15 -9.34 -21.84 5.50
C PHE A 15 -10.48 -21.71 6.52
N GLU A 16 -11.00 -20.52 6.79
CA GLU A 16 -12.04 -20.29 7.80
C GLU A 16 -13.45 -20.45 7.21
N ASP A 17 -13.83 -19.56 6.29
CA ASP A 17 -15.19 -19.55 5.69
C ASP A 17 -15.40 -20.69 4.68
N LYS A 18 -14.31 -21.27 4.16
CA LYS A 18 -14.32 -22.33 3.13
C LYS A 18 -15.23 -22.01 1.93
N ARG A 19 -15.22 -20.72 1.52
CA ARG A 19 -15.99 -20.22 0.37
C ARG A 19 -15.41 -20.71 -0.96
N PHE A 20 -14.10 -20.83 -1.00
CA PHE A 20 -13.31 -21.26 -2.14
C PHE A 20 -12.30 -22.31 -1.69
N SER A 21 -12.07 -23.32 -2.51
CA SER A 21 -10.94 -24.22 -2.33
C SER A 21 -9.64 -23.54 -2.74
N MET A 22 -8.51 -24.09 -2.30
CA MET A 22 -7.21 -23.61 -2.76
C MET A 22 -7.02 -23.78 -4.27
N ASP A 23 -7.53 -24.87 -4.84
CA ASP A 23 -7.45 -25.16 -6.28
C ASP A 23 -8.24 -24.13 -7.10
N GLU A 24 -9.44 -23.75 -6.64
CA GLU A 24 -10.23 -22.69 -7.28
C GLU A 24 -9.50 -21.33 -7.21
N MET A 25 -8.89 -21.01 -6.08
CA MET A 25 -8.09 -19.79 -5.93
C MET A 25 -6.88 -19.79 -6.86
N LEU A 26 -6.12 -20.88 -6.90
CA LEU A 26 -4.95 -21.01 -7.78
C LEU A 26 -5.35 -20.89 -9.25
N LYS A 27 -6.45 -21.53 -9.66
CA LYS A 27 -6.98 -21.45 -11.02
C LYS A 27 -7.41 -20.01 -11.35
N ALA A 28 -8.16 -19.37 -10.46
CA ALA A 28 -8.60 -17.98 -10.67
C ALA A 28 -7.42 -17.02 -10.83
N MET A 29 -6.37 -17.18 -10.02
CA MET A 29 -5.14 -16.37 -10.15
C MET A 29 -4.39 -16.66 -11.45
N ALA A 30 -4.26 -17.94 -11.85
CA ALA A 30 -3.61 -18.32 -13.10
C ALA A 30 -4.32 -17.71 -14.32
N ASP A 31 -5.64 -17.65 -14.28
CA ASP A 31 -6.49 -17.06 -15.31
C ASP A 31 -6.67 -15.52 -15.13
N ASN A 32 -5.89 -14.89 -14.23
CA ASN A 32 -6.01 -13.47 -13.90
C ASN A 32 -7.44 -13.06 -13.51
N PHE A 33 -8.14 -13.93 -12.80
CA PHE A 33 -9.56 -13.84 -12.41
C PHE A 33 -10.53 -13.77 -13.59
N ALA A 34 -10.11 -14.03 -14.81
CA ALA A 34 -11.01 -14.13 -15.97
C ALA A 34 -12.04 -15.26 -15.73
N GLY A 35 -13.33 -14.92 -15.81
CA GLY A 35 -14.42 -15.85 -15.49
C GLY A 35 -14.65 -16.11 -13.99
N ALA A 36 -13.85 -15.51 -13.11
CA ALA A 36 -13.96 -15.60 -11.65
C ALA A 36 -14.23 -14.23 -10.99
N GLU A 37 -14.91 -13.32 -11.69
CA GLU A 37 -15.14 -11.95 -11.20
C GLU A 37 -15.93 -11.92 -9.88
N VAL A 38 -16.93 -12.82 -9.72
CA VAL A 38 -17.70 -12.92 -8.45
C VAL A 38 -16.78 -13.27 -7.28
N MET A 39 -15.84 -14.21 -7.48
CA MET A 39 -14.82 -14.54 -6.49
C MET A 39 -13.95 -13.31 -6.17
N ARG A 40 -13.45 -12.66 -7.19
CA ARG A 40 -12.62 -11.45 -7.05
C ARG A 40 -13.35 -10.35 -6.29
N GLN A 41 -14.59 -10.04 -6.64
CA GLN A 41 -15.41 -9.04 -5.94
C GLN A 41 -15.72 -9.47 -4.49
N THR A 42 -15.90 -10.74 -4.23
CA THR A 42 -16.05 -11.26 -2.86
C THR A 42 -14.79 -11.02 -2.05
N ILE A 43 -13.63 -11.29 -2.62
CA ILE A 43 -12.33 -11.02 -1.98
C ILE A 43 -12.21 -9.53 -1.68
N LEU A 44 -12.38 -8.66 -2.67
CA LEU A 44 -12.21 -7.22 -2.52
C LEU A 44 -13.14 -6.58 -1.48
N ASN A 45 -14.38 -7.10 -1.36
CA ASN A 45 -15.40 -6.48 -0.51
C ASN A 45 -15.59 -7.16 0.86
N ARG A 46 -15.00 -8.35 1.09
CA ARG A 46 -15.24 -9.12 2.31
C ARG A 46 -13.99 -9.57 3.05
N THR A 47 -12.82 -9.27 2.53
CA THR A 47 -11.55 -9.53 3.23
C THR A 47 -11.25 -8.35 4.16
N PRO A 48 -10.91 -8.60 5.45
CA PRO A 48 -10.26 -7.59 6.27
C PRO A 48 -8.89 -7.26 5.68
N PHE A 49 -8.71 -6.04 5.20
CA PHE A 49 -7.47 -5.58 4.59
C PHE A 49 -6.66 -4.70 5.55
N PHE A 50 -5.35 -4.75 5.41
CA PHE A 50 -4.41 -3.94 6.17
C PHE A 50 -4.60 -2.45 5.89
N GLY A 51 -4.43 -1.62 6.95
CA GLY A 51 -4.61 -0.17 6.85
C GLY A 51 -5.98 0.31 7.32
N ASN A 52 -6.81 -0.57 7.90
CA ASN A 52 -8.17 -0.26 8.37
C ASN A 52 -8.34 -0.37 9.90
N ASP A 53 -7.24 -0.45 10.65
CA ASP A 53 -7.24 -0.68 12.10
C ASP A 53 -8.01 -1.97 12.50
N ASP A 54 -7.99 -2.96 11.61
CA ASP A 54 -8.64 -4.25 11.85
C ASP A 54 -7.63 -5.25 12.42
N PRO A 55 -7.83 -5.77 13.65
CA PRO A 55 -6.89 -6.68 14.27
C PRO A 55 -6.69 -7.98 13.50
N TYR A 56 -7.64 -8.39 12.66
CA TYR A 56 -7.53 -9.59 11.83
C TYR A 56 -6.39 -9.46 10.79
N ALA A 57 -6.35 -8.35 10.07
CA ALA A 57 -5.30 -8.07 9.07
C ALA A 57 -4.01 -7.59 9.74
N ASP A 58 -4.11 -6.72 10.76
CA ASP A 58 -2.95 -6.11 11.39
C ASP A 58 -2.07 -7.14 12.11
N GLN A 59 -2.66 -8.16 12.76
CA GLN A 59 -1.90 -9.26 13.37
C GLN A 59 -1.15 -10.09 12.32
N ILE A 60 -1.70 -10.26 11.13
CA ILE A 60 -0.99 -10.90 10.01
C ILE A 60 0.20 -10.03 9.58
N ALA A 61 0.00 -8.72 9.46
CA ALA A 61 1.07 -7.78 9.11
C ALA A 61 2.23 -7.83 10.12
N VAL A 62 1.93 -7.78 11.41
CA VAL A 62 2.93 -7.87 12.50
C VAL A 62 3.69 -9.19 12.39
N ARG A 63 2.99 -10.31 12.27
CA ARG A 63 3.62 -11.61 12.17
C ARG A 63 4.51 -11.73 10.94
N VAL A 64 4.03 -11.31 9.76
CA VAL A 64 4.85 -11.34 8.53
C VAL A 64 6.10 -10.49 8.67
N PHE A 65 5.98 -9.32 9.30
CA PHE A 65 7.11 -8.44 9.52
C PHE A 65 8.14 -9.09 10.46
N ASP A 66 7.68 -9.65 11.59
CA ASP A 66 8.55 -10.31 12.56
C ASP A 66 9.22 -11.56 11.95
N ASP A 67 8.47 -12.41 11.24
CA ASP A 67 9.00 -13.61 10.56
C ASP A 67 10.09 -13.23 9.52
N LEU A 68 9.90 -12.13 8.77
CA LEU A 68 10.89 -11.62 7.82
C LEU A 68 12.12 -11.05 8.53
N TYR A 69 11.91 -10.31 9.62
CA TYR A 69 13.00 -9.78 10.43
C TYR A 69 13.88 -10.91 10.96
N ASP A 70 13.30 -11.91 11.59
CA ASP A 70 14.01 -13.07 12.15
C ASP A 70 14.74 -13.89 11.08
N ALA A 71 14.19 -13.94 9.87
CA ALA A 71 14.80 -14.64 8.75
C ALA A 71 16.00 -13.93 8.13
N ILE A 72 16.07 -12.61 8.18
CA ILE A 72 17.04 -11.78 7.43
C ILE A 72 18.04 -11.09 8.36
N GLU A 73 17.55 -10.49 9.45
CA GLU A 73 18.33 -9.62 10.31
C GLU A 73 19.56 -10.33 10.90
N GLY A 74 20.69 -9.66 10.83
CA GLY A 74 21.94 -10.17 11.38
C GLY A 74 22.57 -11.37 10.64
N LYS A 75 21.97 -11.86 9.53
CA LYS A 75 22.59 -12.93 8.73
C LYS A 75 23.83 -12.39 8.01
N PRO A 76 24.94 -13.16 7.96
CA PRO A 76 26.17 -12.68 7.34
C PRO A 76 25.99 -12.46 5.84
N ASN A 77 26.52 -11.34 5.35
CA ASN A 77 26.58 -11.04 3.92
C ASN A 77 27.96 -11.32 3.33
N THR A 78 28.08 -11.24 2.00
CA THR A 78 29.32 -11.54 1.27
C THR A 78 30.43 -10.47 1.45
N LYS A 79 30.15 -9.36 2.14
CA LYS A 79 31.11 -8.26 2.37
C LYS A 79 31.68 -8.22 3.78
N GLY A 80 31.38 -9.24 4.60
CA GLY A 80 31.87 -9.34 5.98
C GLY A 80 31.00 -8.63 7.03
N GLU A 81 29.84 -8.12 6.63
CA GLU A 81 28.84 -7.49 7.48
C GLU A 81 27.56 -8.36 7.52
N CYS A 82 26.46 -7.80 8.02
CA CYS A 82 25.17 -8.49 8.10
C CYS A 82 24.14 -7.90 7.14
N PHE A 83 23.10 -8.68 6.83
CA PHE A 83 21.90 -8.18 6.19
C PHE A 83 21.02 -7.46 7.22
N HIS A 84 20.34 -6.43 6.77
CA HIS A 84 19.35 -5.67 7.53
C HIS A 84 18.06 -5.56 6.73
N LEU A 85 16.92 -5.60 7.43
CA LEU A 85 15.61 -5.44 6.82
C LEU A 85 15.33 -3.95 6.54
N ASN A 86 14.79 -3.66 5.37
CA ASN A 86 14.33 -2.33 4.98
C ASN A 86 12.96 -2.41 4.31
N MET A 87 12.01 -1.59 4.77
CA MET A 87 10.63 -1.53 4.29
C MET A 87 10.42 -0.31 3.37
N LEU A 88 11.36 -0.13 2.45
CA LEU A 88 11.40 0.99 1.51
C LEU A 88 11.64 0.47 0.10
N SER A 89 10.59 0.42 -0.73
CA SER A 89 10.65 -0.13 -2.08
C SER A 89 11.15 0.87 -3.14
N THR A 90 11.24 2.17 -2.82
CA THR A 90 11.37 3.24 -3.83
C THR A 90 10.33 3.09 -4.94
N THR A 91 10.71 2.62 -6.13
CA THR A 91 9.81 2.34 -7.26
C THR A 91 9.79 0.86 -7.67
N CYS A 92 10.55 0.00 -6.99
CA CYS A 92 10.66 -1.42 -7.33
C CYS A 92 9.31 -2.17 -7.23
N HIS A 93 8.40 -1.72 -6.37
CA HIS A 93 7.06 -2.29 -6.23
C HIS A 93 6.25 -2.23 -7.55
N VAL A 94 6.46 -1.20 -8.37
CA VAL A 94 5.85 -1.10 -9.72
C VAL A 94 6.43 -2.15 -10.64
N TYR A 95 7.77 -2.25 -10.70
CA TYR A 95 8.45 -3.24 -11.53
C TYR A 95 8.12 -4.68 -11.12
N PHE A 96 8.18 -4.99 -9.83
CA PHE A 96 7.83 -6.32 -9.32
C PHE A 96 6.36 -6.66 -9.59
N GLY A 97 5.46 -5.70 -9.39
CA GLY A 97 4.06 -5.89 -9.72
C GLY A 97 3.83 -6.19 -11.21
N LYS A 98 4.60 -5.54 -12.09
CA LYS A 98 4.50 -5.72 -13.55
C LYS A 98 4.85 -7.14 -13.99
N VAL A 99 5.81 -7.79 -13.34
CA VAL A 99 6.24 -9.16 -13.68
C VAL A 99 5.53 -10.24 -12.86
N MET A 100 4.78 -9.87 -11.83
CA MET A 100 4.01 -10.79 -10.99
C MET A 100 2.65 -11.11 -11.59
N GLY A 101 2.24 -12.38 -11.46
CA GLY A 101 0.86 -12.83 -11.69
C GLY A 101 -0.14 -12.19 -10.74
N ALA A 102 -1.42 -12.56 -10.87
CA ALA A 102 -2.46 -12.16 -9.93
C ALA A 102 -2.19 -12.70 -8.52
N THR A 103 -2.73 -12.04 -7.50
CA THR A 103 -2.49 -12.39 -6.08
C THR A 103 -3.79 -12.65 -5.33
N PRO A 104 -3.78 -13.43 -4.23
CA PRO A 104 -4.98 -13.84 -3.51
C PRO A 104 -5.85 -12.70 -2.96
N ASN A 105 -5.31 -11.49 -2.81
CA ASN A 105 -6.07 -10.30 -2.40
C ASN A 105 -6.90 -9.68 -3.54
N GLY A 106 -6.97 -10.33 -4.71
CA GLY A 106 -7.74 -9.84 -5.86
C GLY A 106 -6.98 -8.86 -6.77
N ARG A 107 -5.66 -8.61 -6.53
CA ARG A 107 -4.81 -7.83 -7.42
C ARG A 107 -4.62 -8.56 -8.74
N LEU A 108 -4.83 -7.88 -9.85
CA LEU A 108 -4.63 -8.44 -11.18
C LEU A 108 -3.13 -8.50 -11.54
N ALA A 109 -2.78 -9.43 -12.43
CA ALA A 109 -1.45 -9.53 -12.99
C ALA A 109 -0.99 -8.21 -13.62
N GLY A 110 0.27 -7.86 -13.48
CA GLY A 110 0.85 -6.66 -14.06
C GLY A 110 0.55 -5.35 -13.33
N ARG A 111 -0.29 -5.36 -12.31
CA ARG A 111 -0.53 -4.18 -11.46
C ARG A 111 0.55 -4.06 -10.39
N ALA A 112 0.89 -2.83 -10.00
CA ALA A 112 1.83 -2.58 -8.92
C ALA A 112 1.40 -3.33 -7.63
N ILE A 113 2.37 -3.79 -6.86
CA ILE A 113 2.15 -4.24 -5.47
C ILE A 113 2.19 -3.03 -4.54
N SER A 114 1.82 -3.19 -3.26
CA SER A 114 1.91 -2.10 -2.29
C SER A 114 3.35 -1.60 -2.12
N ASP A 115 3.51 -0.30 -1.95
CA ASP A 115 4.80 0.33 -1.72
C ASP A 115 5.16 0.38 -0.23
N GLY A 116 6.40 0.14 0.10
CA GLY A 116 6.91 0.25 1.47
C GLY A 116 6.03 -0.43 2.52
N THR A 117 5.56 0.36 3.49
CA THR A 117 4.60 -0.07 4.51
C THR A 117 3.15 0.31 4.18
N SER A 118 2.90 0.95 3.04
CA SER A 118 1.56 1.40 2.65
C SER A 118 0.60 0.22 2.47
N PRO A 119 -0.71 0.42 2.74
CA PRO A 119 -1.75 -0.52 2.36
C PRO A 119 -1.76 -0.82 0.87
N SER A 120 -2.41 -1.91 0.46
CA SER A 120 -2.70 -2.15 -0.96
C SER A 120 -3.59 -1.04 -1.52
N HIS A 121 -3.36 -0.65 -2.78
CA HIS A 121 -4.09 0.43 -3.42
C HIS A 121 -5.61 0.22 -3.34
N GLY A 122 -6.33 1.20 -2.78
CA GLY A 122 -7.78 1.17 -2.60
C GLY A 122 -8.27 0.26 -1.46
N ALA A 123 -7.38 -0.34 -0.66
CA ALA A 123 -7.76 -1.23 0.44
C ALA A 123 -8.04 -0.49 1.76
N ASP A 124 -7.44 0.67 1.96
CA ASP A 124 -7.52 1.49 3.18
C ASP A 124 -8.75 2.43 3.12
N THR A 125 -9.91 1.86 3.40
CA THR A 125 -11.22 2.54 3.25
C THR A 125 -11.73 3.19 4.54
N HIS A 126 -11.06 2.98 5.69
CA HIS A 126 -11.48 3.52 6.99
C HIS A 126 -10.78 4.84 7.36
N GLY A 127 -10.17 5.49 6.38
CA GLY A 127 -9.55 6.79 6.53
C GLY A 127 -8.12 6.77 7.07
N PRO A 128 -7.42 7.92 7.02
CA PRO A 128 -5.99 8.00 7.31
C PRO A 128 -5.65 7.69 8.77
N SER A 129 -6.58 7.94 9.70
CA SER A 129 -6.38 7.60 11.12
C SER A 129 -6.30 6.09 11.36
N ALA A 130 -7.10 5.29 10.62
CA ALA A 130 -7.02 3.84 10.67
C ALA A 130 -5.70 3.33 10.08
N VAL A 131 -5.23 3.93 8.98
CA VAL A 131 -3.94 3.59 8.37
C VAL A 131 -2.80 3.76 9.37
N VAL A 132 -2.67 4.93 10.00
CA VAL A 132 -1.56 5.17 10.94
C VAL A 132 -1.62 4.29 12.18
N LYS A 133 -2.82 3.89 12.63
CA LYS A 133 -2.99 2.92 13.73
C LYS A 133 -2.56 1.50 13.31
N SER A 134 -2.92 1.05 12.12
CA SER A 134 -2.47 -0.25 11.60
C SER A 134 -0.94 -0.29 11.52
N LEU A 135 -0.31 0.75 10.96
CA LEU A 135 1.14 0.83 10.84
C LEU A 135 1.85 0.98 12.18
N GLY A 136 1.23 1.66 13.15
CA GLY A 136 1.75 1.80 14.51
C GLY A 136 1.83 0.49 15.29
N LYS A 137 1.23 -0.61 14.79
CA LYS A 137 1.36 -1.95 15.38
C LYS A 137 2.64 -2.67 14.94
N LEU A 138 3.28 -2.21 13.85
CA LEU A 138 4.58 -2.72 13.39
C LEU A 138 5.70 -2.09 14.22
N ASP A 139 6.64 -2.90 14.69
CA ASP A 139 7.85 -2.41 15.35
C ASP A 139 8.83 -1.86 14.30
N GLN A 140 8.59 -0.61 13.86
CA GLN A 140 9.37 0.01 12.79
C GLN A 140 10.83 0.25 13.14
N VAL A 141 11.20 0.20 14.44
CA VAL A 141 12.60 0.28 14.90
C VAL A 141 13.44 -0.89 14.38
N LYS A 142 12.82 -2.05 14.16
CA LYS A 142 13.48 -3.21 13.54
C LYS A 142 13.88 -3.00 12.08
N SER A 143 13.39 -1.96 11.42
CA SER A 143 13.69 -1.68 10.00
C SER A 143 14.70 -0.54 9.86
N GLY A 144 15.60 -0.64 8.92
CA GLY A 144 16.52 0.44 8.53
C GLY A 144 15.83 1.62 7.86
N GLY A 145 14.55 1.49 7.51
CA GLY A 145 13.70 2.54 6.98
C GLY A 145 12.33 2.02 6.57
N THR A 146 11.31 2.82 6.82
CA THR A 146 9.93 2.56 6.37
C THR A 146 9.44 3.73 5.54
N LEU A 147 8.42 3.49 4.72
CA LEU A 147 7.80 4.55 3.93
C LEU A 147 6.29 4.31 3.90
N LEU A 148 5.53 5.31 4.35
CA LEU A 148 4.09 5.40 4.22
C LEU A 148 3.72 6.52 3.25
N ASN A 149 3.05 6.17 2.16
CA ASN A 149 2.42 7.13 1.26
C ASN A 149 0.96 7.35 1.64
N GLN A 150 0.54 8.62 1.67
CA GLN A 150 -0.86 9.00 1.81
C GLN A 150 -1.21 10.03 0.75
N ARG A 151 -2.41 9.95 0.19
CA ARG A 151 -2.92 10.95 -0.75
C ARG A 151 -4.22 11.55 -0.21
N PHE A 152 -4.27 12.87 -0.17
CA PHE A 152 -5.41 13.63 0.33
C PHE A 152 -6.02 14.49 -0.77
N LEU A 153 -7.33 14.59 -0.75
CA LEU A 153 -8.02 15.59 -1.55
C LEU A 153 -7.60 17.02 -1.13
N PRO A 154 -7.28 17.92 -2.08
CA PRO A 154 -6.97 19.32 -1.76
C PRO A 154 -8.08 20.02 -0.95
N SER A 155 -9.34 19.60 -1.14
CA SER A 155 -10.49 20.13 -0.40
C SER A 155 -10.44 19.87 1.10
N LEU A 156 -9.76 18.82 1.54
CA LEU A 156 -9.61 18.46 2.95
C LEU A 156 -8.66 19.37 3.74
N LEU A 157 -7.87 20.19 3.07
CA LEU A 157 -6.84 21.04 3.72
C LEU A 157 -7.06 22.52 3.48
N ARG A 158 -8.32 22.92 3.24
CA ARG A 158 -8.67 24.33 2.96
C ARG A 158 -8.78 25.19 4.20
N ARG A 159 -9.15 24.61 5.34
CA ARG A 159 -9.38 25.33 6.60
C ARG A 159 -8.24 25.09 7.56
N GLU A 160 -7.97 26.04 8.43
CA GLU A 160 -6.93 25.92 9.48
C GLU A 160 -7.18 24.73 10.43
N GLU A 161 -8.45 24.44 10.71
CA GLU A 161 -8.84 23.25 11.48
C GLU A 161 -8.41 21.94 10.82
N ASP A 162 -8.48 21.85 9.51
CA ASP A 162 -8.12 20.67 8.75
C ASP A 162 -6.59 20.48 8.73
N ILE A 163 -5.85 21.59 8.61
CA ILE A 163 -4.39 21.60 8.77
C ILE A 163 -3.99 21.12 10.17
N SER A 164 -4.73 21.55 11.20
CA SER A 164 -4.52 21.11 12.58
C SER A 164 -4.79 19.61 12.77
N LYS A 165 -5.80 19.07 12.07
CA LYS A 165 -6.07 17.61 12.06
C LYS A 165 -4.92 16.84 11.41
N LEU A 166 -4.43 17.31 10.26
CA LEU A 166 -3.26 16.70 9.60
C LEU A 166 -2.03 16.74 10.52
N ALA A 167 -1.76 17.86 11.17
CA ALA A 167 -0.67 17.97 12.13
C ALA A 167 -0.83 16.99 13.30
N SER A 168 -2.06 16.79 13.78
CA SER A 168 -2.37 15.82 14.84
C SER A 168 -2.21 14.37 14.37
N LEU A 169 -2.61 14.06 13.13
CA LEU A 169 -2.40 12.76 12.50
C LEU A 169 -0.90 12.41 12.44
N ILE A 170 -0.07 13.36 11.96
CA ILE A 170 1.38 13.19 11.86
C ILE A 170 1.99 12.94 13.25
N ARG A 171 1.63 13.77 14.24
CA ARG A 171 2.12 13.58 15.62
C ARG A 171 1.70 12.24 16.21
N SER A 172 0.46 11.83 15.97
CA SER A 172 -0.05 10.54 16.44
C SER A 172 0.69 9.39 15.81
N TYR A 173 0.98 9.46 14.50
CA TYR A 173 1.75 8.43 13.81
C TYR A 173 3.15 8.25 14.41
N PHE A 174 3.89 9.35 14.65
CA PHE A 174 5.20 9.27 15.27
C PHE A 174 5.13 8.83 16.75
N ALA A 175 4.10 9.23 17.48
CA ALA A 175 3.88 8.75 18.85
C ALA A 175 3.57 7.25 18.91
N LEU A 176 3.00 6.67 17.85
CA LEU A 176 2.77 5.24 17.70
C LEU A 176 4.01 4.46 17.19
N GLY A 177 5.15 5.12 17.02
CA GLY A 177 6.39 4.49 16.56
C GLY A 177 6.60 4.52 15.05
N GLY A 178 5.81 5.27 14.29
CA GLY A 178 6.03 5.46 12.85
C GLY A 178 7.34 6.19 12.56
N HIS A 179 8.02 5.81 11.49
CA HIS A 179 9.31 6.42 11.11
C HIS A 179 9.19 7.48 10.03
N HIS A 180 8.36 7.25 9.04
CA HIS A 180 8.27 8.12 7.86
C HIS A 180 6.86 8.13 7.30
N ILE A 181 6.34 9.30 7.00
CA ILE A 181 5.09 9.52 6.29
C ILE A 181 5.27 10.63 5.26
N GLN A 182 4.73 10.46 4.09
CA GLN A 182 4.73 11.48 3.04
C GLN A 182 3.36 11.61 2.40
N PHE A 183 3.11 12.78 1.81
CA PHE A 183 1.79 13.16 1.33
C PHE A 183 1.82 13.60 -0.12
N ASN A 184 0.77 13.22 -0.86
CA ASN A 184 0.33 13.86 -2.09
C ASN A 184 -0.99 14.58 -1.80
N ILE A 185 -1.06 15.86 -2.17
CA ILE A 185 -2.27 16.67 -2.05
C ILE A 185 -2.72 17.03 -3.46
N VAL A 186 -3.32 16.05 -4.11
CA VAL A 186 -3.76 16.12 -5.50
C VAL A 186 -4.95 15.17 -5.70
N ASP A 187 -5.95 15.62 -6.43
CA ASP A 187 -7.09 14.78 -6.79
C ASP A 187 -6.83 13.94 -8.03
N THR A 188 -7.62 12.87 -8.16
CA THR A 188 -7.54 11.93 -9.28
C THR A 188 -7.85 12.61 -10.62
N GLU A 189 -8.77 13.56 -10.65
CA GLU A 189 -9.16 14.28 -11.86
C GLU A 189 -8.01 15.11 -12.41
N THR A 190 -7.26 15.80 -11.55
CA THR A 190 -6.04 16.53 -11.92
C THR A 190 -4.98 15.62 -12.51
N LEU A 191 -4.75 14.44 -11.92
CA LEU A 191 -3.79 13.47 -12.43
C LEU A 191 -4.17 12.93 -13.81
N TYR A 192 -5.44 12.60 -14.04
CA TYR A 192 -5.92 12.19 -15.36
C TYR A 192 -5.90 13.34 -16.38
N ALA A 193 -6.21 14.57 -15.96
CA ALA A 193 -6.09 15.73 -16.82
C ALA A 193 -4.64 15.98 -17.24
N ALA A 194 -3.69 15.81 -16.34
CA ALA A 194 -2.26 15.92 -16.63
C ALA A 194 -1.78 14.85 -17.62
N GLN A 195 -2.29 13.60 -17.52
CA GLN A 195 -1.99 12.57 -18.53
C GLN A 195 -2.54 12.93 -19.92
N LYS A 196 -3.71 13.56 -19.97
CA LYS A 196 -4.40 13.89 -21.21
C LYS A 196 -3.82 15.14 -21.89
N CYS A 197 -3.45 16.14 -21.12
CA CYS A 197 -2.93 17.43 -21.58
C CYS A 197 -1.64 17.79 -20.80
N PRO A 198 -0.51 17.08 -21.06
CA PRO A 198 0.72 17.27 -20.27
C PRO A 198 1.26 18.69 -20.28
N GLU A 199 1.02 19.42 -21.37
CA GLU A 199 1.51 20.78 -21.57
C GLU A 199 0.93 21.78 -20.54
N ASP A 200 -0.30 21.54 -20.07
CA ASP A 200 -1.00 22.41 -19.12
C ASP A 200 -0.60 22.11 -17.67
N TYR A 201 0.13 20.99 -17.43
CA TYR A 201 0.49 20.49 -16.10
C TYR A 201 1.99 20.24 -15.94
N ARG A 202 2.83 21.02 -16.62
CA ARG A 202 4.31 20.84 -16.58
C ARG A 202 4.89 20.96 -15.18
N ASP A 203 4.27 21.77 -14.35
CA ASP A 203 4.71 22.07 -12.99
C ASP A 203 4.08 21.13 -11.94
N LEU A 204 3.29 20.13 -12.37
CA LEU A 204 2.64 19.21 -11.45
C LEU A 204 3.67 18.29 -10.81
N LEU A 205 4.03 18.60 -9.57
CA LEU A 205 4.98 17.86 -8.76
C LEU A 205 4.23 16.85 -7.89
N VAL A 206 4.67 15.59 -7.88
CA VAL A 206 4.13 14.54 -7.02
C VAL A 206 5.21 13.90 -6.17
N ARG A 207 4.81 13.43 -4.97
CA ARG A 207 5.67 12.66 -4.10
C ARG A 207 5.61 11.20 -4.50
N VAL A 208 6.75 10.62 -4.86
CA VAL A 208 6.84 9.24 -5.35
C VAL A 208 7.14 8.28 -4.20
N ALA A 209 8.39 8.19 -3.77
CA ALA A 209 8.80 7.29 -2.70
C ALA A 209 10.12 7.80 -2.08
N GLY A 210 10.03 8.74 -1.14
CA GLY A 210 11.19 9.40 -0.53
C GLY A 210 11.76 10.55 -1.38
N TYR A 211 11.26 10.76 -2.59
CA TYR A 211 11.59 11.87 -3.48
C TYR A 211 10.35 12.39 -4.20
N SER A 212 10.45 13.55 -4.83
CA SER A 212 9.41 14.14 -5.67
C SER A 212 9.88 14.20 -7.11
N ASP A 213 8.94 14.11 -8.04
CA ASP A 213 9.21 14.20 -9.47
C ASP A 213 8.06 14.93 -10.17
N TYR A 214 8.30 15.47 -11.36
CA TYR A 214 7.24 15.99 -12.19
C TYR A 214 6.41 14.84 -12.74
N PHE A 215 5.09 14.93 -12.55
CA PHE A 215 4.19 13.84 -12.91
C PHE A 215 4.29 13.45 -14.38
N ASN A 216 4.46 14.44 -15.26
CA ASN A 216 4.54 14.23 -16.70
C ASN A 216 5.89 13.67 -17.19
N ASP A 217 6.96 13.78 -16.38
CA ASP A 217 8.27 13.20 -16.67
C ASP A 217 8.36 11.72 -16.29
N MET A 218 7.40 11.24 -15.49
CA MET A 218 7.31 9.85 -15.06
C MET A 218 6.82 8.96 -16.20
N ASN A 219 7.28 7.70 -16.21
CA ASN A 219 6.71 6.71 -17.13
C ASN A 219 5.26 6.35 -16.73
N ALA A 220 4.51 5.80 -17.71
CA ALA A 220 3.08 5.52 -17.55
C ALA A 220 2.77 4.53 -16.41
N ASP A 221 3.65 3.56 -16.13
CA ASP A 221 3.44 2.59 -15.05
C ASP A 221 3.51 3.28 -13.68
N LEU A 222 4.46 4.22 -13.51
CA LEU A 222 4.63 4.97 -12.27
C LEU A 222 3.53 6.04 -12.08
N GLN A 223 3.09 6.68 -13.16
CA GLN A 223 1.91 7.55 -13.12
C GLN A 223 0.66 6.76 -12.68
N ALA A 224 0.46 5.55 -13.23
CA ALA A 224 -0.65 4.69 -12.87
C ALA A 224 -0.59 4.25 -11.39
N ASP A 225 0.61 4.03 -10.84
CA ASP A 225 0.81 3.76 -9.41
C ASP A 225 0.34 4.94 -8.54
N VAL A 226 0.79 6.15 -8.85
CA VAL A 226 0.39 7.36 -8.09
C VAL A 226 -1.12 7.58 -8.14
N ILE A 227 -1.74 7.37 -9.31
CA ILE A 227 -3.20 7.48 -9.47
C ILE A 227 -3.93 6.40 -8.67
N ALA A 228 -3.40 5.19 -8.61
CA ALA A 228 -4.04 4.05 -7.93
C ALA A 228 -4.00 4.13 -6.39
N ARG A 229 -3.18 5.01 -5.81
CA ARG A 229 -3.11 5.21 -4.35
C ARG A 229 -4.46 5.70 -3.83
N THR A 230 -4.89 5.18 -2.68
CA THR A 230 -6.16 5.58 -2.08
C THR A 230 -6.23 7.08 -1.86
N GLU A 231 -7.31 7.70 -2.33
CA GLU A 231 -7.61 9.10 -2.13
C GLU A 231 -8.40 9.27 -0.84
N GLN A 232 -7.79 9.87 0.16
CA GLN A 232 -8.43 10.11 1.46
C GLN A 232 -9.36 11.32 1.36
N GLU A 233 -10.65 11.10 1.60
CA GLU A 233 -11.72 12.10 1.49
C GLU A 233 -12.15 12.68 2.84
N THR A 234 -11.74 12.05 3.93
CA THR A 234 -12.06 12.44 5.32
C THR A 234 -10.87 12.17 6.23
N PHE A 235 -10.85 12.83 7.41
CA PHE A 235 -9.89 12.53 8.50
C PHE A 235 -10.43 11.49 9.46
#